data_5e2a740532c7229facb1f3c396da53a8
#
_entry.id   5e2a740532c7229facb1f3c396da53a8
#
_cell.length_a   1.000
_cell.length_b   1.000
_cell.length_c   1.000
_cell.angle_alpha   90.00
_cell.angle_beta   90.00
_cell.angle_gamma   90.00
#
_symmetry.space_group_name_H-M   'P 1'
#
loop_
_entity.id
_entity.type
_entity.pdbx_description
1 polymer ?
#
loop_
_entity_poly.entity_id
_entity_poly.type
_entity_poly.pdbx_seq_one_letter_code
_entity_poly.pdbx_strand_id
1 'polypeptide(L)'
;MISIKIKKGCFLNIGGKPSPDSEELGKPLRVAMLPEKIPFIKPRLLVKPNYTVKIGSPLFEDKRQPVIRFLSPGAGKVKEINFGPRRIVREIVIELDDKEDFVGFEAFSENDIQHTDREKLVNAILNGGLWHLIREFPFRDIARYKSVPPAIFVSLGAKEPFQPQPEIYLKGQQDLFLYGISVLKKLAPQVFIAASQDSASVLKDGIITHLIDGHYPADDPGVFLYHTKTSAAENRSWYISGQDILLLAQLLKTGRYPIERTITLGGSMAAEKKHLKTRIGAPLSHIVRERILHNGKSPRYVVGGIFRGYTASPESYMSLYETSLTLIPDSDEREFLSFIRPGYDKPSFSKTFLSVFNKAPSDMSANLRGEERGCVGCNSCVKVCPVDIMPNFAFKSVLADEIEEALAHGLLDCVECGLCSYVCTSKIEICDILKKSKAKYYNEQAAPTG
;
A
#
# COMPACT_ATOMS: atom_id res chain seq x y z
N MET A 1 -24.42 -11.91 2.03
CA MET A 1 -22.99 -11.93 1.68
C MET A 1 -22.82 -12.48 0.27
N ILE A 2 -22.16 -11.73 -0.61
CA ILE A 2 -21.94 -12.08 -2.02
C ILE A 2 -20.56 -12.72 -2.14
N SER A 3 -20.43 -13.83 -2.90
CA SER A 3 -19.14 -14.48 -3.15
C SER A 3 -18.63 -14.13 -4.55
N ILE A 4 -17.39 -13.66 -4.65
CA ILE A 4 -16.72 -13.33 -5.91
C ILE A 4 -15.49 -14.22 -6.05
N LYS A 5 -15.38 -14.95 -7.14
CA LYS A 5 -14.23 -15.80 -7.43
C LYS A 5 -13.36 -15.18 -8.51
N ILE A 6 -12.16 -14.77 -8.14
CA ILE A 6 -11.15 -14.24 -9.05
C ILE A 6 -10.28 -15.39 -9.56
N LYS A 7 -10.45 -15.72 -10.84
CA LYS A 7 -9.75 -16.86 -11.45
C LYS A 7 -8.30 -16.54 -11.84
N LYS A 8 -8.02 -15.28 -12.15
CA LYS A 8 -6.69 -14.79 -12.56
C LYS A 8 -5.91 -14.24 -11.36
N GLY A 9 -4.62 -14.25 -11.46
CA GLY A 9 -3.72 -13.85 -10.39
C GLY A 9 -2.53 -14.78 -10.28
N CYS A 10 -1.72 -14.63 -9.24
CA CYS A 10 -0.53 -15.44 -9.01
C CYS A 10 -0.40 -15.78 -7.52
N PHE A 11 -0.10 -17.04 -7.25
CA PHE A 11 0.36 -17.47 -5.94
C PHE A 11 1.87 -17.64 -5.97
N LEU A 12 2.55 -16.94 -5.07
CA LEU A 12 3.99 -16.99 -4.94
C LEU A 12 4.36 -17.73 -3.64
N ASN A 13 4.84 -18.96 -3.79
CA ASN A 13 5.30 -19.76 -2.64
C ASN A 13 6.75 -19.42 -2.31
N ILE A 14 6.94 -18.39 -1.49
CA ILE A 14 8.25 -17.90 -1.08
C ILE A 14 8.50 -18.13 0.41
N GLY A 15 9.75 -18.37 0.75
CA GLY A 15 10.20 -18.54 2.12
C GLY A 15 10.21 -17.23 2.90
N GLY A 16 10.06 -17.33 4.21
CA GLY A 16 10.13 -16.15 5.09
C GLY A 16 8.79 -15.53 5.46
N LYS A 17 7.70 -16.29 5.43
CA LYS A 17 6.37 -15.83 5.85
C LYS A 17 6.40 -15.40 7.33
N PRO A 18 5.85 -14.22 7.68
CA PRO A 18 5.69 -13.80 9.06
C PRO A 18 4.79 -14.75 9.86
N SER A 19 5.17 -15.03 11.10
CA SER A 19 4.31 -15.78 12.04
C SER A 19 3.11 -14.95 12.46
N PRO A 20 2.04 -15.56 12.98
CA PRO A 20 0.89 -14.86 13.54
C PRO A 20 1.19 -14.13 14.86
N ASP A 21 2.41 -14.29 15.39
CA ASP A 21 2.80 -13.61 16.64
C ASP A 21 2.95 -12.11 16.37
N SER A 22 2.53 -11.33 17.37
CA SER A 22 2.65 -9.87 17.36
C SER A 22 3.53 -9.40 18.51
N GLU A 23 4.45 -8.51 18.20
CA GLU A 23 5.35 -7.87 19.14
C GLU A 23 5.21 -6.35 19.05
N GLU A 24 5.23 -5.67 20.18
CA GLU A 24 5.28 -4.21 20.24
C GLU A 24 6.72 -3.75 20.33
N LEU A 25 7.16 -2.98 19.34
CA LEU A 25 8.51 -2.38 19.34
C LEU A 25 8.54 -1.17 20.26
N GLY A 26 9.62 -1.03 21.00
CA GLY A 26 9.87 0.16 21.78
C GLY A 26 9.88 1.44 20.95
N LYS A 27 9.78 2.58 21.61
CA LYS A 27 9.85 3.89 20.97
C LYS A 27 11.20 4.08 20.25
N PRO A 28 11.22 4.42 18.96
CA PRO A 28 12.45 4.76 18.26
C PRO A 28 12.98 6.15 18.70
N LEU A 29 14.25 6.41 18.49
CA LEU A 29 14.83 7.74 18.75
C LEU A 29 14.35 8.80 17.75
N ARG A 30 13.98 8.38 16.56
CA ARG A 30 13.54 9.26 15.45
C ARG A 30 12.39 8.63 14.70
N VAL A 31 11.61 9.48 14.05
CA VAL A 31 10.63 9.10 13.04
C VAL A 31 10.74 10.03 11.85
N ALA A 32 10.25 9.60 10.68
CA ALA A 32 10.21 10.48 9.52
C ALA A 32 8.90 10.38 8.76
N MET A 33 8.54 11.49 8.12
CA MET A 33 7.51 11.51 7.08
C MET A 33 8.20 11.63 5.72
N LEU A 34 7.75 10.82 4.75
CA LEU A 34 8.33 10.72 3.42
C LEU A 34 7.38 11.27 2.34
N PRO A 35 7.34 12.58 2.11
CA PRO A 35 6.42 13.18 1.12
C PRO A 35 6.61 12.63 -0.30
N GLU A 36 7.84 12.28 -0.71
CA GLU A 36 8.12 11.71 -2.04
C GLU A 36 7.42 10.36 -2.29
N LYS A 37 7.03 9.64 -1.22
CA LYS A 37 6.33 8.35 -1.30
C LYS A 37 4.81 8.48 -1.34
N ILE A 38 4.29 9.71 -1.27
CA ILE A 38 2.87 10.00 -1.35
C ILE A 38 2.54 10.40 -2.80
N PRO A 39 1.76 9.59 -3.53
CA PRO A 39 1.48 9.88 -4.94
C PRO A 39 0.77 11.21 -5.15
N PHE A 40 1.09 11.88 -6.24
CA PHE A 40 0.48 13.09 -6.79
C PHE A 40 0.56 14.36 -5.94
N ILE A 41 0.95 14.32 -4.67
CA ILE A 41 1.01 15.54 -3.85
C ILE A 41 2.10 16.51 -4.33
N LYS A 42 1.86 17.80 -4.08
CA LYS A 42 2.84 18.87 -4.23
C LYS A 42 3.11 19.46 -2.83
N PRO A 43 4.08 18.91 -2.07
CA PRO A 43 4.24 19.28 -0.67
C PRO A 43 4.68 20.73 -0.51
N ARG A 44 4.01 21.45 0.40
CA ARG A 44 4.42 22.73 0.94
C ARG A 44 4.78 22.55 2.40
N LEU A 45 6.04 22.77 2.74
CA LEU A 45 6.54 22.65 4.09
C LEU A 45 5.92 23.71 4.99
N LEU A 46 5.52 23.32 6.19
CA LEU A 46 5.02 24.18 7.26
C LEU A 46 6.01 24.26 8.42
N VAL A 47 7.09 23.50 8.37
CA VAL A 47 8.15 23.43 9.37
C VAL A 47 9.52 23.70 8.76
N LYS A 48 10.48 24.01 9.63
CA LYS A 48 11.90 24.18 9.30
C LYS A 48 12.75 23.34 10.27
N PRO A 49 14.02 23.05 9.95
CA PRO A 49 14.92 22.43 10.91
C PRO A 49 14.94 23.18 12.25
N ASN A 50 15.03 22.45 13.33
CA ASN A 50 14.96 22.89 14.73
C ASN A 50 13.58 23.37 15.24
N TYR A 51 12.51 23.29 14.43
CA TYR A 51 11.15 23.53 14.95
C TYR A 51 10.77 22.42 15.93
N THR A 52 10.19 22.82 17.07
CA THR A 52 9.56 21.91 18.00
C THR A 52 8.15 21.58 17.51
N VAL A 53 7.82 20.30 17.48
CA VAL A 53 6.52 19.78 17.05
C VAL A 53 5.95 18.87 18.11
N LYS A 54 4.63 18.85 18.23
CA LYS A 54 3.86 17.90 19.03
C LYS A 54 3.31 16.79 18.11
N ILE A 55 2.90 15.68 18.69
CA ILE A 55 2.08 14.71 17.97
C ILE A 55 0.84 15.43 17.43
N GLY A 56 0.58 15.32 16.12
CA GLY A 56 -0.52 16.04 15.48
C GLY A 56 -0.20 17.47 15.01
N SER A 57 1.02 17.98 15.18
CA SER A 57 1.43 19.25 14.57
C SER A 57 1.57 19.13 13.07
N PRO A 58 1.13 20.11 12.25
CA PRO A 58 1.25 20.04 10.81
C PRO A 58 2.70 20.17 10.35
N LEU A 59 3.15 19.23 9.51
CA LEU A 59 4.51 19.23 8.94
C LEU A 59 4.53 19.80 7.53
N PHE A 60 3.58 19.42 6.72
CA PHE A 60 3.42 19.89 5.35
C PHE A 60 1.98 19.71 4.90
N GLU A 61 1.64 20.34 3.78
CA GLU A 61 0.31 20.24 3.15
C GLU A 61 0.44 20.03 1.64
N ASP A 62 -0.62 19.58 1.00
CA ASP A 62 -0.66 19.47 -0.46
C ASP A 62 -1.02 20.84 -1.06
N LYS A 63 -0.12 21.44 -1.86
CA LYS A 63 -0.38 22.71 -2.57
C LYS A 63 -1.62 22.71 -3.44
N ARG A 64 -2.04 21.54 -3.95
CA ARG A 64 -3.24 21.39 -4.76
C ARG A 64 -4.51 21.59 -3.93
N GLN A 65 -4.44 21.18 -2.65
CA GLN A 65 -5.53 21.24 -1.68
C GLN A 65 -4.97 21.53 -0.28
N PRO A 66 -4.69 22.78 0.09
CA PRO A 66 -3.99 23.13 1.35
C PRO A 66 -4.70 22.70 2.64
N VAL A 67 -5.97 22.35 2.55
CA VAL A 67 -6.72 21.77 3.67
C VAL A 67 -6.25 20.35 4.01
N ILE A 68 -5.63 19.64 3.07
CA ILE A 68 -5.06 18.31 3.27
C ILE A 68 -3.66 18.49 3.85
N ARG A 69 -3.56 18.28 5.16
CA ARG A 69 -2.34 18.41 5.93
C ARG A 69 -1.85 17.05 6.38
N PHE A 70 -0.54 16.92 6.47
CA PHE A 70 0.16 15.74 6.98
C PHE A 70 0.80 16.11 8.30
N LEU A 71 0.42 15.38 9.34
CA LEU A 71 0.73 15.74 10.72
C LEU A 71 1.89 14.89 11.26
N SER A 72 2.52 15.39 12.31
CA SER A 72 3.65 14.74 12.95
C SER A 72 3.21 13.49 13.74
N PRO A 73 3.84 12.32 13.50
CA PRO A 73 3.60 11.11 14.28
C PRO A 73 4.40 11.08 15.58
N GLY A 74 5.12 12.16 15.91
CA GLY A 74 5.93 12.25 17.12
C GLY A 74 6.07 13.66 17.66
N ALA A 75 6.31 13.78 18.97
CA ALA A 75 6.69 15.02 19.62
C ALA A 75 8.22 15.12 19.73
N GLY A 76 8.78 16.31 19.45
CA GLY A 76 10.20 16.54 19.49
C GLY A 76 10.63 17.66 18.55
N LYS A 77 11.84 17.56 18.01
CA LYS A 77 12.40 18.58 17.11
C LYS A 77 12.54 18.03 15.69
N VAL A 78 12.18 18.85 14.71
CA VAL A 78 12.54 18.59 13.31
C VAL A 78 14.05 18.65 13.19
N LYS A 79 14.70 17.49 13.06
CA LYS A 79 16.16 17.37 13.02
C LYS A 79 16.70 17.85 11.70
N GLU A 80 16.13 17.33 10.62
CA GLU A 80 16.55 17.60 9.25
C GLU A 80 15.40 17.45 8.27
N ILE A 81 15.53 18.11 7.12
CA ILE A 81 14.63 17.98 5.97
C ILE A 81 15.51 17.69 4.78
N ASN A 82 15.40 16.48 4.26
CA ASN A 82 16.22 15.99 3.16
C ASN A 82 15.51 16.16 1.82
N PHE A 83 16.26 16.63 0.84
CA PHE A 83 15.76 16.89 -0.50
C PHE A 83 16.43 15.95 -1.52
N GLY A 84 15.63 15.44 -2.43
CA GLY A 84 16.08 14.72 -3.60
C GLY A 84 16.34 15.63 -4.82
N PRO A 85 16.54 15.03 -5.99
CA PRO A 85 16.67 15.76 -7.25
C PRO A 85 15.52 16.75 -7.45
N ARG A 86 15.78 17.87 -8.11
CA ARG A 86 14.81 18.96 -8.34
C ARG A 86 14.14 19.49 -7.07
N ARG A 87 14.84 19.38 -5.92
CA ARG A 87 14.36 19.83 -4.60
C ARG A 87 13.04 19.16 -4.16
N ILE A 88 12.80 17.92 -4.58
CA ILE A 88 11.68 17.11 -4.06
C ILE A 88 11.97 16.83 -2.59
N VAL A 89 11.00 17.11 -1.72
CA VAL A 89 11.11 16.79 -0.28
C VAL A 89 11.05 15.27 -0.13
N ARG A 90 12.20 14.65 0.22
CA ARG A 90 12.31 13.21 0.42
C ARG A 90 11.77 12.80 1.77
N GLU A 91 12.30 13.43 2.82
CA GLU A 91 11.95 13.07 4.20
C GLU A 91 12.07 14.27 5.14
N ILE A 92 11.20 14.26 6.14
CA ILE A 92 11.19 15.20 7.25
C ILE A 92 11.44 14.36 8.51
N VAL A 93 12.63 14.46 9.08
CA VAL A 93 13.07 13.65 10.24
C VAL A 93 12.81 14.41 11.53
N ILE A 94 12.18 13.74 12.48
CA ILE A 94 11.86 14.27 13.81
C ILE A 94 12.63 13.45 14.84
N GLU A 95 13.44 14.12 15.64
CA GLU A 95 14.11 13.56 16.83
C GLU A 95 13.12 13.62 17.98
N LEU A 96 12.76 12.47 18.55
CA LEU A 96 11.69 12.36 19.53
C LEU A 96 12.16 12.74 20.93
N ASP A 97 11.37 13.56 21.62
CA ASP A 97 11.57 13.89 23.05
C ASP A 97 11.10 12.73 23.92
N ASP A 98 11.64 12.60 25.13
CA ASP A 98 11.19 11.59 26.11
C ASP A 98 9.72 11.77 26.46
N LYS A 99 9.31 13.02 26.72
CA LYS A 99 7.93 13.39 26.98
C LYS A 99 7.20 13.72 25.69
N GLU A 100 6.09 13.07 25.46
CA GLU A 100 5.28 13.26 24.25
C GLU A 100 4.09 14.18 24.50
N ASP A 101 4.18 15.38 23.95
CA ASP A 101 3.06 16.31 23.88
C ASP A 101 2.25 16.07 22.61
N PHE A 102 0.94 16.32 22.66
CA PHE A 102 0.04 16.14 21.52
C PHE A 102 -0.92 17.32 21.34
N VAL A 103 -1.37 17.48 20.11
CA VAL A 103 -2.45 18.41 19.74
C VAL A 103 -3.77 17.67 19.96
N GLY A 104 -4.71 18.30 20.65
CA GLY A 104 -6.07 17.78 20.82
C GLY A 104 -6.94 18.09 19.61
N PHE A 105 -7.74 17.10 19.19
CA PHE A 105 -8.76 17.24 18.14
C PHE A 105 -10.14 16.97 18.71
N GLU A 106 -11.17 17.29 17.93
CA GLU A 106 -12.55 16.99 18.31
C GLU A 106 -12.77 15.47 18.34
N ALA A 107 -13.35 14.99 19.44
CA ALA A 107 -13.71 13.59 19.61
C ALA A 107 -15.22 13.41 19.47
N PHE A 108 -15.64 12.26 18.98
CA PHE A 108 -17.03 11.89 18.72
C PHE A 108 -17.35 10.56 19.39
N SER A 109 -18.38 10.53 20.26
CA SER A 109 -18.93 9.29 20.73
C SER A 109 -19.67 8.53 19.62
N GLU A 110 -20.05 7.29 19.87
CA GLU A 110 -20.87 6.51 18.91
C GLU A 110 -22.23 7.19 18.63
N ASN A 111 -22.81 7.81 19.67
CA ASN A 111 -24.04 8.55 19.55
C ASN A 111 -23.86 9.85 18.72
N ASP A 112 -22.72 10.53 18.91
CA ASP A 112 -22.42 11.74 18.12
C ASP A 112 -22.32 11.43 16.64
N ILE A 113 -21.68 10.31 16.26
CA ILE A 113 -21.56 9.87 14.86
C ILE A 113 -22.94 9.69 14.22
N GLN A 114 -23.92 9.15 14.96
CA GLN A 114 -25.27 8.95 14.42
C GLN A 114 -25.97 10.26 14.06
N HIS A 115 -25.73 11.33 14.83
CA HIS A 115 -26.41 12.62 14.70
C HIS A 115 -25.59 13.69 13.95
N THR A 116 -24.28 13.45 13.74
CA THR A 116 -23.40 14.39 13.04
C THR A 116 -23.62 14.32 11.54
N ASP A 117 -23.64 15.47 10.89
CA ASP A 117 -23.68 15.57 9.43
C ASP A 117 -22.35 15.21 8.79
N ARG A 118 -22.41 14.97 7.48
CA ARG A 118 -21.23 14.59 6.69
C ARG A 118 -20.14 15.66 6.70
N GLU A 119 -20.53 16.94 6.58
CA GLU A 119 -19.58 18.05 6.45
C GLU A 119 -18.74 18.20 7.72
N LYS A 120 -19.36 18.10 8.87
CA LYS A 120 -18.67 18.17 10.17
C LYS A 120 -17.67 17.00 10.31
N LEU A 121 -18.04 15.78 9.91
CA LEU A 121 -17.14 14.64 9.94
C LEU A 121 -15.97 14.81 8.96
N VAL A 122 -16.22 15.26 7.74
CA VAL A 122 -15.18 15.56 6.75
C VAL A 122 -14.18 16.57 7.32
N ASN A 123 -14.67 17.66 7.91
CA ASN A 123 -13.83 18.70 8.52
C ASN A 123 -13.02 18.17 9.70
N ALA A 124 -13.60 17.32 10.54
CA ALA A 124 -12.89 16.70 11.66
C ALA A 124 -11.74 15.79 11.17
N ILE A 125 -11.97 14.99 10.13
CA ILE A 125 -10.94 14.12 9.53
C ILE A 125 -9.84 14.94 8.86
N LEU A 126 -10.20 16.00 8.13
CA LEU A 126 -9.24 16.93 7.50
C LEU A 126 -8.37 17.63 8.56
N ASN A 127 -8.98 18.19 9.60
CA ASN A 127 -8.28 18.84 10.70
C ASN A 127 -7.36 17.87 11.46
N GLY A 128 -7.81 16.62 11.65
CA GLY A 128 -7.02 15.54 12.23
C GLY A 128 -5.97 14.96 11.29
N GLY A 129 -5.84 15.47 10.06
CA GLY A 129 -4.78 15.12 9.11
C GLY A 129 -4.82 13.68 8.58
N LEU A 130 -5.96 12.99 8.65
CA LEU A 130 -6.09 11.60 8.19
C LEU A 130 -6.94 11.43 6.92
N TRP A 131 -7.37 12.52 6.30
CA TRP A 131 -8.15 12.44 5.06
C TRP A 131 -7.40 11.71 3.94
N HIS A 132 -6.09 11.82 3.89
CA HIS A 132 -5.23 11.16 2.91
C HIS A 132 -5.31 9.62 2.94
N LEU A 133 -5.84 9.01 3.99
CA LEU A 133 -6.05 7.55 4.08
C LEU A 133 -7.20 7.08 3.19
N ILE A 134 -8.11 7.99 2.82
CA ILE A 134 -9.21 7.73 1.89
C ILE A 134 -8.72 8.06 0.49
N ARG A 135 -8.75 7.08 -0.41
CA ARG A 135 -8.22 7.20 -1.77
C ARG A 135 -9.34 7.06 -2.81
N GLU A 136 -9.18 7.70 -3.95
CA GLU A 136 -10.18 7.72 -5.04
C GLU A 136 -9.66 6.99 -6.29
N PHE A 137 -10.53 6.18 -6.90
CA PHE A 137 -10.28 5.58 -8.20
C PHE A 137 -10.55 6.57 -9.35
N PRO A 138 -9.99 6.34 -10.55
CA PRO A 138 -9.09 5.24 -10.94
C PRO A 138 -7.61 5.49 -10.59
N PHE A 139 -7.22 6.70 -10.23
CA PHE A 139 -5.82 7.12 -10.10
C PHE A 139 -5.20 6.80 -8.74
N ARG A 140 -5.99 6.39 -7.76
CA ARG A 140 -5.53 6.14 -6.38
C ARG A 140 -4.95 7.40 -5.71
N ASP A 141 -5.39 8.58 -6.13
CA ASP A 141 -5.08 9.84 -5.45
C ASP A 141 -5.91 10.00 -4.17
N ILE A 142 -5.59 10.99 -3.36
CA ILE A 142 -6.36 11.35 -2.17
C ILE A 142 -7.78 11.75 -2.60
N ALA A 143 -8.78 11.21 -1.93
CA ALA A 143 -10.17 11.41 -2.28
C ALA A 143 -10.57 12.90 -2.22
N ARG A 144 -11.38 13.36 -3.16
CA ARG A 144 -11.88 14.74 -3.22
C ARG A 144 -12.93 14.96 -2.14
N TYR A 145 -12.56 15.60 -1.04
CA TYR A 145 -13.40 15.77 0.15
C TYR A 145 -14.74 16.47 -0.09
N LYS A 146 -14.85 17.30 -1.14
CA LYS A 146 -16.09 17.98 -1.55
C LYS A 146 -17.06 17.07 -2.33
N SER A 147 -16.59 15.96 -2.87
CA SER A 147 -17.44 15.03 -3.61
C SER A 147 -18.03 13.96 -2.69
N VAL A 148 -19.15 13.38 -3.12
CA VAL A 148 -19.72 12.18 -2.51
C VAL A 148 -19.44 11.01 -3.47
N PRO A 149 -18.74 9.95 -3.04
CA PRO A 149 -18.47 8.83 -3.92
C PRO A 149 -19.71 7.94 -4.07
N PRO A 150 -19.84 7.20 -5.18
CA PRO A 150 -20.87 6.17 -5.31
C PRO A 150 -20.81 5.12 -4.20
N ALA A 151 -19.59 4.70 -3.87
CA ALA A 151 -19.33 3.73 -2.80
C ALA A 151 -17.94 3.93 -2.18
N ILE A 152 -17.74 3.36 -0.97
CA ILE A 152 -16.42 3.18 -0.37
C ILE A 152 -16.14 1.68 -0.28
N PHE A 153 -15.01 1.27 -0.83
CA PHE A 153 -14.53 -0.11 -0.81
C PHE A 153 -13.51 -0.30 0.32
N VAL A 154 -13.81 -1.23 1.21
CA VAL A 154 -12.94 -1.63 2.32
C VAL A 154 -12.41 -3.02 2.01
N SER A 155 -11.10 -3.19 1.92
CA SER A 155 -10.48 -4.48 1.79
C SER A 155 -9.80 -4.90 3.09
N LEU A 156 -10.17 -6.11 3.55
CA LEU A 156 -9.51 -6.82 4.66
C LEU A 156 -8.57 -7.92 4.14
N GLY A 157 -8.13 -7.80 2.88
CA GLY A 157 -7.27 -8.80 2.28
C GLY A 157 -5.79 -8.64 2.68
N ALA A 158 -5.05 -9.74 2.56
CA ALA A 158 -3.60 -9.83 2.73
C ALA A 158 -3.03 -10.89 1.78
N LYS A 159 -3.41 -10.82 0.49
CA LYS A 159 -2.99 -11.79 -0.53
C LYS A 159 -1.61 -11.48 -1.11
N GLU A 160 -1.16 -10.23 -1.05
CA GLU A 160 0.24 -9.93 -1.35
C GLU A 160 1.14 -10.60 -0.31
N PRO A 161 2.24 -11.25 -0.72
CA PRO A 161 3.09 -11.95 0.23
C PRO A 161 3.55 -11.05 1.37
N PHE A 162 3.46 -11.57 2.59
CA PHE A 162 3.96 -10.96 3.82
C PHE A 162 3.25 -9.67 4.28
N GLN A 163 2.04 -9.39 3.79
CA GLN A 163 1.23 -8.30 4.34
C GLN A 163 0.65 -8.67 5.72
N PRO A 164 0.39 -7.67 6.58
CA PRO A 164 -0.24 -7.89 7.87
C PRO A 164 -1.61 -8.57 7.74
N GLN A 165 -1.82 -9.62 8.52
CA GLN A 165 -3.06 -10.39 8.50
C GLN A 165 -4.15 -9.66 9.29
N PRO A 166 -5.41 -9.58 8.78
CA PRO A 166 -6.52 -8.94 9.48
C PRO A 166 -6.78 -9.53 10.86
N GLU A 167 -6.58 -10.83 11.02
CA GLU A 167 -6.74 -11.55 12.29
C GLU A 167 -5.82 -11.01 13.37
N ILE A 168 -4.69 -10.43 12.99
CA ILE A 168 -3.68 -9.90 13.91
C ILE A 168 -3.99 -8.45 14.27
N TYR A 169 -4.14 -7.57 13.24
CA TYR A 169 -4.33 -6.15 13.53
C TYR A 169 -5.73 -5.79 14.01
N LEU A 170 -6.76 -6.63 13.76
CA LEU A 170 -8.11 -6.44 14.29
C LEU A 170 -8.30 -7.07 15.66
N LYS A 171 -7.37 -7.90 16.13
CA LYS A 171 -7.49 -8.57 17.42
C LYS A 171 -7.66 -7.55 18.56
N GLY A 172 -8.81 -7.64 19.26
CA GLY A 172 -9.15 -6.71 20.35
C GLY A 172 -9.55 -5.29 19.88
N GLN A 173 -9.67 -5.06 18.55
CA GLN A 173 -10.04 -3.77 17.98
C GLN A 173 -11.30 -3.82 17.10
N GLN A 174 -12.08 -4.90 17.21
CA GLN A 174 -13.29 -5.09 16.38
C GLN A 174 -14.32 -3.97 16.60
N ASP A 175 -14.55 -3.54 17.85
CA ASP A 175 -15.49 -2.45 18.16
C ASP A 175 -15.00 -1.10 17.62
N LEU A 176 -13.67 -0.86 17.65
CA LEU A 176 -13.08 0.33 17.03
C LEU A 176 -13.25 0.31 15.51
N PHE A 177 -13.05 -0.86 14.88
CA PHE A 177 -13.28 -1.04 13.46
C PHE A 177 -14.74 -0.78 13.09
N LEU A 178 -15.71 -1.29 13.85
CA LEU A 178 -17.14 -1.06 13.65
C LEU A 178 -17.51 0.41 13.77
N TYR A 179 -16.94 1.11 14.73
CA TYR A 179 -17.06 2.55 14.86
C TYR A 179 -16.55 3.25 13.58
N GLY A 180 -15.38 2.86 13.06
CA GLY A 180 -14.85 3.38 11.80
C GLY A 180 -15.78 3.11 10.61
N ILE A 181 -16.39 1.93 10.52
CA ILE A 181 -17.40 1.62 9.50
C ILE A 181 -18.61 2.54 9.62
N SER A 182 -19.07 2.85 10.84
CA SER A 182 -20.19 3.79 11.05
C SER A 182 -19.86 5.20 10.52
N VAL A 183 -18.61 5.65 10.67
CA VAL A 183 -18.10 6.89 10.07
C VAL A 183 -18.14 6.83 8.54
N LEU A 184 -17.63 5.76 7.93
CA LEU A 184 -17.63 5.62 6.46
C LEU A 184 -19.05 5.63 5.88
N LYS A 185 -20.02 5.05 6.55
CA LYS A 185 -21.45 5.08 6.16
C LYS A 185 -22.06 6.50 6.17
N LYS A 186 -21.44 7.45 6.86
CA LYS A 186 -21.82 8.88 6.77
C LYS A 186 -21.15 9.59 5.59
N LEU A 187 -20.03 9.06 5.09
CA LEU A 187 -19.29 9.68 3.98
C LEU A 187 -19.81 9.26 2.61
N ALA A 188 -20.40 8.07 2.48
CA ALA A 188 -20.89 7.51 1.23
C ALA A 188 -22.23 6.77 1.40
N PRO A 189 -23.07 6.71 0.35
CA PRO A 189 -24.33 5.98 0.37
C PRO A 189 -24.15 4.47 0.50
N GLN A 190 -23.02 3.93 0.03
CA GLN A 190 -22.71 2.51 0.07
C GLN A 190 -21.30 2.29 0.63
N VAL A 191 -21.15 1.29 1.49
CA VAL A 191 -19.85 0.83 2.01
C VAL A 191 -19.79 -0.69 1.81
N PHE A 192 -18.87 -1.13 0.97
CA PHE A 192 -18.64 -2.53 0.70
C PHE A 192 -17.40 -3.01 1.44
N ILE A 193 -17.55 -4.11 2.19
CA ILE A 193 -16.47 -4.69 2.99
C ILE A 193 -16.17 -6.07 2.44
N ALA A 194 -14.95 -6.24 1.94
CA ALA A 194 -14.47 -7.48 1.37
C ALA A 194 -13.45 -8.16 2.29
N ALA A 195 -13.60 -9.46 2.47
CA ALA A 195 -12.64 -10.32 3.16
C ALA A 195 -12.37 -11.60 2.37
N SER A 196 -11.25 -12.25 2.63
CA SER A 196 -11.06 -13.64 2.22
C SER A 196 -11.88 -14.58 3.11
N GLN A 197 -12.07 -15.82 2.69
CA GLN A 197 -12.78 -16.79 3.49
C GLN A 197 -12.09 -17.05 4.84
N ASP A 198 -10.76 -17.01 4.85
CA ASP A 198 -9.95 -17.19 6.06
C ASP A 198 -10.14 -16.03 7.05
N SER A 199 -10.24 -14.80 6.53
CA SER A 199 -10.36 -13.57 7.35
C SER A 199 -11.81 -13.22 7.70
N ALA A 200 -12.79 -13.92 7.15
CA ALA A 200 -14.20 -13.60 7.38
C ALA A 200 -14.65 -13.81 8.83
N SER A 201 -14.03 -14.74 9.55
CA SER A 201 -14.34 -15.07 10.95
C SER A 201 -13.87 -14.02 11.97
N VAL A 202 -13.06 -13.05 11.53
CA VAL A 202 -12.47 -12.01 12.44
C VAL A 202 -13.52 -11.01 12.90
N LEU A 203 -14.55 -10.78 12.10
CA LEU A 203 -15.64 -9.85 12.38
C LEU A 203 -16.95 -10.62 12.64
N LYS A 204 -17.84 -9.98 13.38
CA LYS A 204 -19.20 -10.52 13.64
C LYS A 204 -19.96 -10.70 12.32
N ASP A 205 -20.88 -11.66 12.29
CA ASP A 205 -21.74 -11.92 11.15
C ASP A 205 -22.49 -10.65 10.70
N GLY A 206 -22.65 -10.53 9.39
CA GLY A 206 -23.42 -9.44 8.75
C GLY A 206 -22.63 -8.15 8.46
N ILE A 207 -21.36 -8.05 8.87
CA ILE A 207 -20.53 -6.87 8.61
C ILE A 207 -19.85 -6.98 7.23
N ILE A 208 -19.33 -8.16 6.92
CA ILE A 208 -18.70 -8.43 5.64
C ILE A 208 -19.79 -8.55 4.58
N THR A 209 -19.70 -7.74 3.55
CA THR A 209 -20.65 -7.72 2.44
C THR A 209 -20.27 -8.71 1.35
N HIS A 210 -18.97 -8.90 1.12
CA HIS A 210 -18.43 -9.73 0.04
C HIS A 210 -17.31 -10.65 0.53
N LEU A 211 -17.34 -11.89 0.06
CA LEU A 211 -16.22 -12.83 0.15
C LEU A 211 -15.48 -12.85 -1.17
N ILE A 212 -14.18 -12.59 -1.14
CA ILE A 212 -13.33 -12.65 -2.33
C ILE A 212 -12.40 -13.84 -2.22
N ASP A 213 -12.58 -14.81 -3.13
CA ASP A 213 -11.71 -15.95 -3.31
C ASP A 213 -10.80 -15.76 -4.52
N GLY A 214 -9.52 -16.04 -4.34
CA GLY A 214 -8.51 -15.92 -5.40
C GLY A 214 -7.10 -15.71 -4.84
N HIS A 215 -6.13 -15.75 -5.77
CA HIS A 215 -4.74 -15.43 -5.49
C HIS A 215 -4.50 -13.91 -5.58
N TYR A 216 -3.29 -13.46 -5.17
CA TYR A 216 -2.89 -12.08 -5.36
C TYR A 216 -3.13 -11.63 -6.82
N PRO A 217 -3.73 -10.47 -7.06
CA PRO A 217 -4.17 -9.43 -6.16
C PRO A 217 -5.70 -9.41 -5.94
N ALA A 218 -6.33 -10.57 -5.73
CA ALA A 218 -7.79 -10.66 -5.57
C ALA A 218 -8.35 -9.75 -4.46
N ASP A 219 -7.54 -9.44 -3.44
CA ASP A 219 -7.87 -8.57 -2.31
C ASP A 219 -7.70 -7.08 -2.61
N ASP A 220 -7.20 -6.70 -3.79
CA ASP A 220 -7.07 -5.30 -4.14
C ASP A 220 -8.43 -4.63 -4.31
N PRO A 221 -8.68 -3.46 -3.68
CA PRO A 221 -9.97 -2.79 -3.79
C PRO A 221 -10.34 -2.37 -5.23
N GLY A 222 -9.36 -2.20 -6.14
CA GLY A 222 -9.63 -1.95 -7.55
C GLY A 222 -10.09 -3.22 -8.30
N VAL A 223 -9.57 -4.40 -7.92
CA VAL A 223 -10.10 -5.69 -8.40
C VAL A 223 -11.51 -5.90 -7.90
N PHE A 224 -11.76 -5.58 -6.63
CA PHE A 224 -13.08 -5.64 -6.05
C PHE A 224 -14.07 -4.74 -6.80
N LEU A 225 -13.72 -3.46 -7.02
CA LEU A 225 -14.53 -2.54 -7.81
C LEU A 225 -14.79 -3.08 -9.23
N TYR A 226 -13.76 -3.56 -9.92
CA TYR A 226 -13.88 -4.06 -11.29
C TYR A 226 -14.94 -5.18 -11.43
N HIS A 227 -14.94 -6.11 -10.48
CA HIS A 227 -15.86 -7.25 -10.50
C HIS A 227 -17.24 -6.99 -9.90
N THR A 228 -17.47 -5.80 -9.32
CA THR A 228 -18.76 -5.43 -8.71
C THR A 228 -19.45 -4.28 -9.41
N LYS A 229 -18.69 -3.40 -10.09
CA LYS A 229 -19.27 -2.22 -10.76
C LYS A 229 -20.27 -2.63 -11.84
N THR A 230 -21.36 -1.91 -11.92
CA THR A 230 -22.42 -2.07 -12.93
C THR A 230 -22.46 -0.91 -13.92
N SER A 231 -21.80 0.19 -13.59
CA SER A 231 -21.74 1.38 -14.44
C SER A 231 -20.38 2.08 -14.37
N ALA A 232 -20.07 2.88 -15.40
CA ALA A 232 -18.85 3.68 -15.44
C ALA A 232 -18.80 4.78 -14.35
N ALA A 233 -19.95 5.22 -13.86
CA ALA A 233 -20.02 6.22 -12.77
C ALA A 233 -19.36 5.70 -11.48
N GLU A 234 -19.40 4.40 -11.23
CA GLU A 234 -18.80 3.76 -10.06
C GLU A 234 -17.27 3.78 -10.08
N ASN A 235 -16.63 4.04 -11.22
CA ASN A 235 -15.18 4.21 -11.33
C ASN A 235 -14.61 5.38 -10.49
N ARG A 236 -15.47 6.24 -9.92
CA ARG A 236 -15.07 7.31 -9.00
C ARG A 236 -15.34 6.95 -7.53
N SER A 237 -15.48 5.69 -7.24
CA SER A 237 -15.59 5.19 -5.87
C SER A 237 -14.29 5.41 -5.09
N TRP A 238 -14.43 5.43 -3.77
CA TRP A 238 -13.30 5.54 -2.87
C TRP A 238 -12.92 4.19 -2.29
N TYR A 239 -11.74 4.13 -1.70
CA TYR A 239 -11.30 2.96 -0.94
C TYR A 239 -10.45 3.35 0.26
N ILE A 240 -10.42 2.46 1.23
CA ILE A 240 -9.59 2.56 2.43
C ILE A 240 -9.23 1.14 2.89
N SER A 241 -8.04 0.95 3.47
CA SER A 241 -7.64 -0.34 4.03
C SER A 241 -8.26 -0.58 5.41
N GLY A 242 -8.38 -1.86 5.81
CA GLY A 242 -8.90 -2.20 7.13
C GLY A 242 -8.08 -1.59 8.28
N GLN A 243 -6.77 -1.50 8.12
CA GLN A 243 -5.90 -0.91 9.14
C GLN A 243 -6.02 0.62 9.18
N ASP A 244 -6.21 1.27 8.02
CA ASP A 244 -6.41 2.72 7.95
C ASP A 244 -7.73 3.16 8.61
N ILE A 245 -8.75 2.30 8.57
CA ILE A 245 -10.00 2.53 9.30
C ILE A 245 -9.76 2.59 10.81
N LEU A 246 -8.89 1.74 11.36
CA LEU A 246 -8.54 1.79 12.78
C LEU A 246 -7.88 3.11 13.17
N LEU A 247 -6.97 3.63 12.32
CA LEU A 247 -6.34 4.93 12.56
C LEU A 247 -7.38 6.06 12.52
N LEU A 248 -8.26 6.05 11.53
CA LEU A 248 -9.35 7.03 11.40
C LEU A 248 -10.28 6.97 12.62
N ALA A 249 -10.68 5.79 13.02
CA ALA A 249 -11.55 5.54 14.16
C ALA A 249 -10.90 5.99 15.48
N GLN A 250 -9.62 5.70 15.66
CA GLN A 250 -8.88 6.12 16.86
C GLN A 250 -8.83 7.65 16.98
N LEU A 251 -8.51 8.36 15.88
CA LEU A 251 -8.52 9.81 15.85
C LEU A 251 -9.88 10.36 16.31
N LEU A 252 -10.95 9.93 15.66
CA LEU A 252 -12.29 10.46 15.91
C LEU A 252 -12.84 10.07 17.28
N LYS A 253 -12.53 8.87 17.78
CA LYS A 253 -13.02 8.42 19.09
C LYS A 253 -12.26 9.05 20.26
N THR A 254 -10.96 9.34 20.09
CA THR A 254 -10.09 9.81 21.18
C THR A 254 -9.70 11.28 21.10
N GLY A 255 -9.88 11.92 19.96
CA GLY A 255 -9.35 13.26 19.68
C GLY A 255 -7.82 13.32 19.67
N ARG A 256 -7.13 12.20 19.46
CA ARG A 256 -5.67 12.11 19.43
C ARG A 256 -5.20 11.52 18.11
N TYR A 257 -4.17 12.12 17.54
CA TYR A 257 -3.54 11.61 16.31
C TYR A 257 -2.92 10.22 16.57
N PRO A 258 -3.28 9.19 15.78
CA PRO A 258 -2.72 7.84 15.96
C PRO A 258 -1.26 7.81 15.52
N ILE A 259 -0.43 7.15 16.30
CA ILE A 259 1.02 7.16 16.11
C ILE A 259 1.60 5.77 15.81
N GLU A 260 0.79 4.72 15.91
CA GLU A 260 1.25 3.35 15.78
C GLU A 260 0.52 2.62 14.66
N ARG A 261 1.22 1.67 14.07
CA ARG A 261 0.72 0.83 13.01
C ARG A 261 1.27 -0.59 13.15
N THR A 262 0.49 -1.59 12.76
CA THR A 262 0.96 -2.97 12.64
C THR A 262 1.63 -3.15 11.29
N ILE A 263 2.87 -3.58 11.28
CA ILE A 263 3.63 -3.94 10.10
C ILE A 263 4.06 -5.40 10.18
N THR A 264 4.58 -5.94 9.10
CA THR A 264 5.23 -7.26 9.10
C THR A 264 6.71 -7.12 8.78
N LEU A 265 7.51 -7.96 9.42
CA LEU A 265 8.88 -8.26 9.01
C LEU A 265 8.91 -9.69 8.47
N GLY A 266 9.32 -9.85 7.22
CA GLY A 266 9.38 -11.15 6.55
C GLY A 266 10.58 -11.28 5.62
N GLY A 267 10.61 -12.39 4.87
CA GLY A 267 11.67 -12.68 3.90
C GLY A 267 12.74 -13.63 4.44
N SER A 268 13.51 -14.21 3.51
CA SER A 268 14.50 -15.25 3.84
C SER A 268 15.72 -14.72 4.60
N MET A 269 15.97 -13.39 4.57
CA MET A 269 17.06 -12.75 5.32
C MET A 269 16.62 -12.22 6.68
N ALA A 270 15.32 -12.31 7.03
CA ALA A 270 14.86 -12.00 8.38
C ALA A 270 15.10 -13.19 9.32
N ALA A 271 15.79 -12.98 10.44
CA ALA A 271 15.99 -13.99 11.47
C ALA A 271 14.68 -14.27 12.22
N GLU A 272 13.99 -13.21 12.61
CA GLU A 272 12.65 -13.28 13.18
C GLU A 272 11.63 -12.74 12.18
N LYS A 273 10.57 -13.49 11.95
CA LYS A 273 9.51 -13.18 10.98
C LYS A 273 8.20 -13.12 11.72
N LYS A 274 7.68 -11.90 11.94
CA LYS A 274 6.48 -11.70 12.75
C LYS A 274 5.76 -10.40 12.42
N HIS A 275 4.61 -10.19 13.03
CA HIS A 275 3.92 -8.91 13.02
C HIS A 275 4.54 -8.02 14.11
N LEU A 276 4.75 -6.75 13.78
CA LEU A 276 5.37 -5.77 14.66
C LEU A 276 4.45 -4.55 14.77
N LYS A 277 4.09 -4.17 15.98
CA LYS A 277 3.43 -2.89 16.22
C LYS A 277 4.52 -1.83 16.46
N THR A 278 4.57 -0.82 15.63
CA THR A 278 5.61 0.20 15.67
C THR A 278 5.06 1.59 15.37
N ARG A 279 5.87 2.61 15.65
CA ARG A 279 5.56 4.01 15.36
C ARG A 279 5.47 4.24 13.84
N ILE A 280 4.48 5.03 13.41
CA ILE A 280 4.41 5.53 12.02
C ILE A 280 5.69 6.32 11.72
N GLY A 281 6.33 6.01 10.58
CA GLY A 281 7.60 6.63 10.21
C GLY A 281 8.82 6.11 10.95
N ALA A 282 8.76 4.92 11.58
CA ALA A 282 9.91 4.32 12.26
C ALA A 282 11.07 4.04 11.28
N PRO A 283 12.35 4.18 11.74
CA PRO A 283 13.51 3.82 10.94
C PRO A 283 13.50 2.33 10.60
N LEU A 284 13.89 1.96 9.39
CA LEU A 284 14.02 0.56 8.99
C LEU A 284 15.05 -0.16 9.88
N SER A 285 16.14 0.52 10.24
CA SER A 285 17.16 -0.01 11.16
C SER A 285 16.61 -0.34 12.55
N HIS A 286 15.60 0.42 13.04
CA HIS A 286 14.91 0.10 14.30
C HIS A 286 14.03 -1.15 14.20
N ILE A 287 13.35 -1.32 13.07
CA ILE A 287 12.46 -2.48 12.80
C ILE A 287 13.28 -3.78 12.70
N VAL A 288 14.43 -3.72 12.04
CA VAL A 288 15.27 -4.90 11.78
C VAL A 288 16.35 -5.15 12.83
N ARG A 289 16.43 -4.33 13.86
CA ARG A 289 17.46 -4.43 14.90
C ARG A 289 17.54 -5.86 15.44
N GLU A 290 18.73 -6.47 15.36
CA GLU A 290 19.00 -7.86 15.80
C GLU A 290 18.13 -8.94 15.10
N ARG A 291 17.43 -8.60 14.01
CA ARG A 291 16.52 -9.48 13.27
C ARG A 291 16.98 -9.79 11.85
N ILE A 292 18.25 -9.55 11.54
CA ILE A 292 18.85 -9.87 10.24
C ILE A 292 19.67 -11.15 10.35
N LEU A 293 19.54 -12.06 9.38
CA LEU A 293 20.39 -13.23 9.29
C LEU A 293 21.78 -12.85 8.77
N HIS A 294 22.80 -13.19 9.53
CA HIS A 294 24.20 -13.00 9.16
C HIS A 294 24.75 -14.27 8.50
N ASN A 295 24.45 -14.48 7.23
CA ASN A 295 24.85 -15.65 6.44
C ASN A 295 25.85 -15.32 5.33
N GLY A 296 26.55 -14.19 5.43
CA GLY A 296 27.51 -13.70 4.43
C GLY A 296 26.88 -13.01 3.23
N LYS A 297 25.55 -12.88 3.18
CA LYS A 297 24.83 -12.12 2.13
C LYS A 297 24.32 -10.80 2.69
N SER A 298 24.33 -9.76 1.86
CA SER A 298 23.71 -8.48 2.20
C SER A 298 22.20 -8.57 2.01
N PRO A 299 21.38 -8.03 2.92
CA PRO A 299 19.93 -7.97 2.74
C PRO A 299 19.53 -6.79 1.84
N ARG A 300 18.62 -7.03 0.91
CA ARG A 300 17.85 -5.98 0.23
C ARG A 300 16.59 -5.73 1.02
N TYR A 301 16.32 -4.47 1.30
CA TYR A 301 15.13 -4.01 2.03
C TYR A 301 14.03 -3.68 1.03
N VAL A 302 12.94 -4.44 1.03
CA VAL A 302 11.76 -4.21 0.19
C VAL A 302 10.62 -3.74 1.09
N VAL A 303 10.20 -2.49 0.89
CA VAL A 303 9.13 -1.85 1.66
C VAL A 303 7.84 -1.88 0.86
N GLY A 304 6.73 -2.28 1.48
CA GLY A 304 5.39 -2.20 0.92
C GLY A 304 4.87 -3.45 0.22
N GLY A 305 5.68 -4.45 0.00
CA GLY A 305 5.30 -5.71 -0.65
C GLY A 305 6.20 -6.08 -1.82
N ILE A 306 6.16 -7.34 -2.20
CA ILE A 306 7.08 -7.89 -3.20
C ILE A 306 6.73 -7.43 -4.63
N PHE A 307 5.44 -7.28 -4.92
CA PHE A 307 4.98 -6.88 -6.25
C PHE A 307 4.80 -5.38 -6.42
N ARG A 308 4.42 -4.67 -5.36
CA ARG A 308 4.09 -3.23 -5.40
C ARG A 308 5.10 -2.35 -4.67
N GLY A 309 5.93 -2.93 -3.85
CA GLY A 309 6.88 -2.22 -3.02
C GLY A 309 8.06 -1.63 -3.79
N TYR A 310 8.97 -1.09 -3.04
CA TYR A 310 10.19 -0.49 -3.56
C TYR A 310 11.39 -0.86 -2.70
N THR A 311 12.57 -0.84 -3.29
CA THR A 311 13.82 -1.02 -2.54
C THR A 311 14.14 0.25 -1.77
N ALA A 312 14.48 0.11 -0.48
CA ALA A 312 14.89 1.18 0.40
C ALA A 312 16.31 0.97 0.94
N SER A 313 16.97 2.06 1.29
CA SER A 313 18.24 2.01 2.05
C SER A 313 17.98 1.61 3.50
N PRO A 314 18.90 0.91 4.16
CA PRO A 314 18.80 0.57 5.59
C PRO A 314 18.58 1.79 6.51
N GLU A 315 19.09 2.95 6.12
CA GLU A 315 18.98 4.22 6.86
C GLU A 315 17.63 4.91 6.66
N SER A 316 16.81 4.43 5.74
CA SER A 316 15.50 5.00 5.42
C SER A 316 14.47 4.68 6.50
N TYR A 317 13.25 5.15 6.29
CA TYR A 317 12.14 5.02 7.22
C TYR A 317 10.97 4.29 6.56
N MET A 318 10.10 3.71 7.40
CA MET A 318 8.83 3.13 6.94
C MET A 318 7.93 4.25 6.47
N SER A 319 7.44 4.18 5.25
CA SER A 319 6.57 5.23 4.74
C SER A 319 5.13 5.08 5.22
N LEU A 320 4.30 6.07 4.90
CA LEU A 320 2.99 6.26 5.52
C LEU A 320 1.98 5.15 5.18
N TYR A 321 2.03 4.62 3.96
CA TYR A 321 1.02 3.65 3.48
C TYR A 321 1.47 2.20 3.53
N GLU A 322 2.78 1.97 3.58
CA GLU A 322 3.34 0.63 3.55
C GLU A 322 3.29 -0.02 4.92
N THR A 323 2.97 -1.31 4.91
CA THR A 323 2.77 -2.11 6.12
C THR A 323 3.60 -3.38 6.15
N SER A 324 4.51 -3.57 5.20
CA SER A 324 5.42 -4.71 5.22
C SER A 324 6.86 -4.31 4.92
N LEU A 325 7.78 -4.97 5.57
CA LEU A 325 9.21 -4.92 5.30
C LEU A 325 9.69 -6.35 5.02
N THR A 326 10.20 -6.56 3.82
CA THR A 326 10.70 -7.87 3.40
C THR A 326 12.21 -7.81 3.17
N LEU A 327 12.94 -8.72 3.81
CA LEU A 327 14.39 -8.84 3.66
C LEU A 327 14.71 -10.05 2.78
N ILE A 328 15.29 -9.81 1.61
CA ILE A 328 15.72 -10.85 0.68
C ILE A 328 17.21 -10.72 0.40
N PRO A 329 17.91 -11.80 -0.02
CA PRO A 329 19.31 -11.69 -0.40
C PRO A 329 19.49 -10.70 -1.55
N ASP A 330 20.37 -9.73 -1.37
CA ASP A 330 20.85 -8.88 -2.46
C ASP A 330 22.00 -9.61 -3.16
N SER A 331 21.78 -10.02 -4.41
CA SER A 331 22.77 -10.77 -5.17
C SER A 331 22.81 -10.22 -6.59
N ASP A 332 23.98 -9.77 -6.97
CA ASP A 332 24.34 -9.46 -8.35
C ASP A 332 25.06 -10.64 -9.02
N GLU A 333 25.11 -11.82 -8.38
CA GLU A 333 25.79 -12.98 -8.91
C GLU A 333 25.16 -13.48 -10.20
N ARG A 334 25.90 -13.38 -11.29
CA ARG A 334 25.53 -13.98 -12.58
C ARG A 334 25.92 -15.45 -12.55
N GLU A 335 24.93 -16.32 -12.47
CA GLU A 335 25.16 -17.76 -12.61
C GLU A 335 25.65 -18.08 -14.02
N PHE A 336 26.85 -18.66 -14.13
CA PHE A 336 27.38 -19.12 -15.40
C PHE A 336 26.51 -20.25 -15.98
N LEU A 337 26.13 -20.14 -17.26
CA LEU A 337 25.28 -21.11 -17.99
C LEU A 337 23.95 -21.45 -17.27
N SER A 338 23.36 -20.51 -16.55
CA SER A 338 22.12 -20.75 -15.77
C SER A 338 20.92 -21.19 -16.63
N PHE A 339 20.96 -20.88 -17.94
CA PHE A 339 19.90 -21.26 -18.89
C PHE A 339 19.87 -22.75 -19.25
N ILE A 340 20.98 -23.49 -19.04
CA ILE A 340 21.07 -24.95 -19.28
C ILE A 340 20.57 -25.73 -18.07
N ARG A 341 20.56 -25.12 -16.87
CA ARG A 341 20.20 -25.84 -15.64
C ARG A 341 18.69 -26.15 -15.63
N PRO A 342 18.30 -27.36 -15.19
CA PRO A 342 16.90 -27.78 -15.11
C PRO A 342 16.03 -26.88 -14.20
N GLY A 343 16.64 -26.11 -13.30
CA GLY A 343 15.99 -25.09 -12.47
C GLY A 343 15.01 -25.68 -11.46
N TYR A 344 15.41 -26.66 -10.69
CA TYR A 344 14.58 -27.27 -9.64
C TYR A 344 14.21 -26.25 -8.53
N ASP A 345 15.05 -25.27 -8.30
CA ASP A 345 14.95 -24.20 -7.29
C ASP A 345 14.49 -22.85 -7.88
N LYS A 346 14.18 -22.79 -9.19
CA LYS A 346 13.81 -21.54 -9.87
C LYS A 346 12.29 -21.36 -9.89
N PRO A 347 11.72 -20.36 -9.18
CA PRO A 347 10.31 -20.07 -9.31
C PRO A 347 9.97 -19.71 -10.76
N SER A 348 8.93 -20.32 -11.30
CA SER A 348 8.51 -20.14 -12.69
C SER A 348 6.99 -20.08 -12.79
N PHE A 349 6.47 -18.95 -13.31
CA PHE A 349 5.05 -18.82 -13.61
C PHE A 349 4.61 -19.77 -14.74
N SER A 350 5.45 -19.93 -15.76
CA SER A 350 5.15 -20.78 -16.93
C SER A 350 5.26 -22.27 -16.66
N LYS A 351 5.75 -22.67 -15.49
CA LYS A 351 5.98 -24.07 -15.10
C LYS A 351 6.90 -24.83 -16.07
N THR A 352 7.84 -24.14 -16.70
CA THR A 352 8.77 -24.73 -17.70
C THR A 352 10.02 -25.36 -17.07
N PHE A 353 10.28 -25.10 -15.79
CA PHE A 353 11.41 -25.68 -15.07
C PHE A 353 10.99 -26.85 -14.17
N LEU A 354 11.96 -27.64 -13.75
CA LEU A 354 11.72 -28.75 -12.80
C LEU A 354 11.18 -28.28 -11.45
N SER A 355 11.27 -26.99 -11.14
CA SER A 355 10.63 -26.38 -9.96
C SER A 355 9.11 -26.61 -9.88
N VAL A 356 8.44 -27.00 -10.97
CA VAL A 356 7.04 -27.42 -10.95
C VAL A 356 6.78 -28.61 -10.01
N PHE A 357 7.80 -29.47 -9.80
CA PHE A 357 7.74 -30.60 -8.89
C PHE A 357 8.19 -30.25 -7.47
N ASN A 358 8.80 -29.08 -7.28
CA ASN A 358 9.24 -28.61 -5.97
C ASN A 358 8.11 -27.83 -5.27
N LYS A 359 7.61 -28.41 -4.17
CA LYS A 359 6.56 -27.77 -3.33
C LYS A 359 7.14 -26.96 -2.17
N ALA A 360 8.45 -27.01 -1.96
CA ALA A 360 9.08 -26.21 -0.90
C ALA A 360 9.00 -24.71 -1.22
N PRO A 361 8.89 -23.84 -0.20
CA PRO A 361 9.00 -22.41 -0.41
C PRO A 361 10.33 -22.04 -1.05
N SER A 362 10.28 -21.23 -2.09
CA SER A 362 11.47 -20.76 -2.81
C SER A 362 12.12 -19.60 -2.08
N ASP A 363 13.44 -19.58 -2.04
CA ASP A 363 14.19 -18.38 -1.67
C ASP A 363 14.15 -17.39 -2.83
N MET A 364 13.78 -16.16 -2.54
CA MET A 364 13.88 -15.07 -3.51
C MET A 364 15.29 -14.49 -3.51
N SER A 365 15.81 -14.27 -4.70
CA SER A 365 16.99 -13.43 -4.92
C SER A 365 16.57 -12.20 -5.70
N ALA A 366 17.29 -11.10 -5.51
CA ALA A 366 17.08 -9.86 -6.25
C ALA A 366 17.57 -9.91 -7.71
N ASN A 367 17.94 -11.09 -8.19
CA ASN A 367 18.59 -11.27 -9.49
C ASN A 367 17.58 -11.34 -10.63
N LEU A 368 17.69 -10.43 -11.60
CA LEU A 368 16.75 -10.35 -12.74
C LEU A 368 16.88 -11.50 -13.74
N ARG A 369 17.96 -12.24 -13.76
CA ARG A 369 18.23 -13.40 -14.63
C ARG A 369 17.92 -13.15 -16.10
N GLY A 370 18.59 -12.19 -16.71
CA GLY A 370 18.47 -11.82 -18.12
C GLY A 370 18.20 -10.33 -18.33
N GLU A 371 18.21 -9.92 -19.57
CA GLU A 371 18.02 -8.54 -20.00
C GLU A 371 16.62 -8.31 -20.57
N GLU A 372 16.19 -7.06 -20.61
CA GLU A 372 14.96 -6.67 -21.29
C GLU A 372 15.08 -6.92 -22.80
N ARG A 373 14.04 -7.46 -23.41
CA ARG A 373 13.94 -7.80 -24.82
C ARG A 373 12.61 -7.36 -25.40
N GLY A 374 12.52 -7.33 -26.73
CA GLY A 374 11.27 -7.05 -27.42
C GLY A 374 10.14 -8.01 -27.03
N CYS A 375 8.91 -7.51 -27.02
CA CYS A 375 7.73 -8.32 -26.71
C CYS A 375 7.52 -9.43 -27.78
N VAL A 376 7.49 -10.68 -27.34
CA VAL A 376 7.28 -11.86 -28.20
C VAL A 376 5.79 -12.25 -28.37
N GLY A 377 4.86 -11.46 -27.84
CA GLY A 377 3.41 -11.72 -28.00
C GLY A 377 2.88 -12.96 -27.25
N CYS A 378 3.54 -13.43 -26.20
CA CYS A 378 3.16 -14.66 -25.48
C CYS A 378 1.85 -14.56 -24.69
N ASN A 379 1.29 -13.37 -24.49
CA ASN A 379 0.04 -13.08 -23.77
C ASN A 379 0.01 -13.52 -22.29
N SER A 380 1.17 -13.82 -21.67
CA SER A 380 1.23 -14.19 -20.24
C SER A 380 0.67 -13.08 -19.34
N CYS A 381 0.94 -11.81 -19.69
CA CYS A 381 0.43 -10.63 -18.97
C CYS A 381 -1.11 -10.52 -19.02
N VAL A 382 -1.75 -10.92 -20.13
CA VAL A 382 -3.22 -10.95 -20.27
C VAL A 382 -3.82 -12.11 -19.44
N LYS A 383 -3.13 -13.27 -19.46
CA LYS A 383 -3.61 -14.46 -18.74
C LYS A 383 -3.62 -14.27 -17.22
N VAL A 384 -2.71 -13.44 -16.68
CA VAL A 384 -2.58 -13.21 -15.24
C VAL A 384 -3.38 -12.01 -14.74
N CYS A 385 -3.81 -11.12 -15.64
CA CYS A 385 -4.45 -9.86 -15.27
C CYS A 385 -5.82 -10.07 -14.61
N PRO A 386 -6.02 -9.66 -13.34
CA PRO A 386 -7.25 -9.93 -12.59
C PRO A 386 -8.44 -9.06 -13.02
N VAL A 387 -8.18 -7.98 -13.75
CA VAL A 387 -9.18 -7.02 -14.25
C VAL A 387 -9.33 -7.08 -15.77
N ASP A 388 -8.96 -8.20 -16.37
CA ASP A 388 -9.20 -8.56 -17.77
C ASP A 388 -8.80 -7.53 -18.84
N ILE A 389 -7.90 -6.57 -18.50
CA ILE A 389 -7.36 -5.63 -19.48
C ILE A 389 -6.36 -6.33 -20.40
N MET A 390 -5.91 -5.63 -21.42
CA MET A 390 -4.90 -6.11 -22.38
C MET A 390 -3.54 -5.43 -22.16
N PRO A 391 -2.75 -5.82 -21.15
CA PRO A 391 -1.50 -5.12 -20.83
C PRO A 391 -0.48 -5.08 -21.97
N ASN A 392 -0.46 -6.14 -22.80
CA ASN A 392 0.43 -6.24 -23.97
C ASN A 392 0.10 -5.23 -25.08
N PHE A 393 -1.15 -4.85 -25.26
CA PHE A 393 -1.55 -3.81 -26.20
C PHE A 393 -1.43 -2.44 -25.54
N ALA A 394 -1.95 -2.29 -24.32
CA ALA A 394 -1.90 -1.02 -23.60
C ALA A 394 -0.48 -0.44 -23.49
N PHE A 395 0.55 -1.25 -23.10
CA PHE A 395 1.91 -0.72 -23.01
C PHE A 395 2.52 -0.37 -24.39
N LYS A 396 2.15 -1.10 -25.46
CA LYS A 396 2.61 -0.78 -26.81
C LYS A 396 2.00 0.52 -27.32
N SER A 397 0.70 0.72 -27.08
CA SER A 397 0.03 2.00 -27.40
C SER A 397 0.66 3.16 -26.63
N VAL A 398 1.00 2.97 -25.36
CA VAL A 398 1.75 3.97 -24.57
C VAL A 398 3.11 4.28 -25.18
N LEU A 399 3.87 3.27 -25.62
CA LEU A 399 5.18 3.47 -26.26
C LEU A 399 5.07 4.14 -27.64
N ALA A 400 3.93 4.00 -28.31
CA ALA A 400 3.61 4.67 -29.56
C ALA A 400 3.01 6.07 -29.37
N ASP A 401 2.86 6.54 -28.12
CA ASP A 401 2.19 7.80 -27.71
C ASP A 401 0.70 7.86 -28.12
N GLU A 402 0.07 6.68 -28.30
CA GLU A 402 -1.35 6.51 -28.64
C GLU A 402 -2.17 6.33 -27.38
N ILE A 403 -2.43 7.42 -26.65
CA ILE A 403 -3.08 7.37 -25.34
C ILE A 403 -4.53 6.87 -25.42
N GLU A 404 -5.28 7.22 -26.46
CA GLU A 404 -6.68 6.81 -26.64
C GLU A 404 -6.78 5.29 -26.83
N GLU A 405 -5.88 4.69 -27.58
CA GLU A 405 -5.76 3.25 -27.74
C GLU A 405 -5.38 2.57 -26.41
N ALA A 406 -4.47 3.18 -25.64
CA ALA A 406 -4.11 2.67 -24.32
C ALA A 406 -5.33 2.67 -23.36
N LEU A 407 -6.15 3.72 -23.41
CA LEU A 407 -7.40 3.81 -22.65
C LEU A 407 -8.41 2.75 -23.10
N ALA A 408 -8.56 2.53 -24.41
CA ALA A 408 -9.42 1.48 -24.97
C ALA A 408 -8.99 0.08 -24.53
N HIS A 409 -7.69 -0.14 -24.31
CA HIS A 409 -7.14 -1.39 -23.81
C HIS A 409 -7.18 -1.52 -22.28
N GLY A 410 -7.83 -0.58 -21.57
CA GLY A 410 -8.13 -0.65 -20.14
C GLY A 410 -7.08 -0.01 -19.23
N LEU A 411 -6.31 0.97 -19.70
CA LEU A 411 -5.28 1.66 -18.89
C LEU A 411 -5.83 2.14 -17.54
N LEU A 412 -7.07 2.69 -17.49
CA LEU A 412 -7.65 3.21 -16.25
C LEU A 412 -8.12 2.12 -15.29
N ASP A 413 -8.49 0.95 -15.78
CA ASP A 413 -8.85 -0.19 -14.94
C ASP A 413 -7.62 -0.91 -14.36
N CYS A 414 -6.41 -0.58 -14.83
CA CYS A 414 -5.18 -1.16 -14.30
C CYS A 414 -5.04 -0.90 -12.78
N VAL A 415 -4.94 -1.99 -12.01
CA VAL A 415 -4.80 -1.95 -10.54
C VAL A 415 -3.35 -1.89 -10.07
N GLU A 416 -2.40 -1.75 -10.98
CA GLU A 416 -0.97 -1.56 -10.69
C GLU A 416 -0.37 -2.67 -9.81
N CYS A 417 -0.81 -3.91 -10.03
CA CYS A 417 -0.42 -5.06 -9.20
C CYS A 417 0.96 -5.65 -9.49
N GLY A 418 1.66 -5.23 -10.54
CA GLY A 418 2.98 -5.74 -10.90
C GLY A 418 3.01 -7.10 -11.61
N LEU A 419 1.92 -7.86 -11.65
CA LEU A 419 1.93 -9.22 -12.19
C LEU A 419 2.29 -9.31 -13.66
N CYS A 420 1.90 -8.33 -14.47
CA CYS A 420 2.24 -8.30 -15.90
C CYS A 420 3.76 -8.19 -16.14
N SER A 421 4.48 -7.41 -15.32
CA SER A 421 5.95 -7.36 -15.32
C SER A 421 6.54 -8.68 -14.82
N TYR A 422 6.02 -9.21 -13.72
CA TYR A 422 6.51 -10.45 -13.10
C TYR A 422 6.48 -11.65 -14.06
N VAL A 423 5.37 -11.83 -14.81
CA VAL A 423 5.23 -12.96 -15.74
C VAL A 423 5.85 -12.71 -17.11
N CYS A 424 6.40 -11.53 -17.37
CA CYS A 424 6.95 -11.17 -18.66
C CYS A 424 8.23 -11.95 -18.97
N THR A 425 8.17 -12.83 -19.97
CA THR A 425 9.33 -13.61 -20.41
C THR A 425 10.42 -12.74 -21.06
N SER A 426 10.03 -11.56 -21.57
CA SER A 426 10.94 -10.55 -22.15
C SER A 426 11.46 -9.54 -21.13
N LYS A 427 11.15 -9.69 -19.84
CA LYS A 427 11.60 -8.79 -18.75
C LYS A 427 11.19 -7.33 -18.90
N ILE A 428 10.09 -7.05 -19.60
CA ILE A 428 9.56 -5.69 -19.78
C ILE A 428 8.85 -5.26 -18.50
N GLU A 429 9.19 -4.08 -18.00
CA GLU A 429 8.54 -3.46 -16.84
C GLU A 429 7.16 -2.86 -17.20
N ILE A 430 6.25 -3.72 -17.71
CA ILE A 430 4.94 -3.34 -18.24
C ILE A 430 4.15 -2.52 -17.22
N CYS A 431 4.14 -2.96 -15.96
CA CYS A 431 3.39 -2.28 -14.92
C CYS A 431 3.89 -0.85 -14.67
N ASP A 432 5.21 -0.64 -14.68
CA ASP A 432 5.80 0.68 -14.49
C ASP A 432 5.48 1.62 -15.67
N ILE A 433 5.53 1.10 -16.91
CA ILE A 433 5.11 1.85 -18.12
C ILE A 433 3.65 2.29 -17.98
N LEU A 434 2.74 1.39 -17.64
CA LEU A 434 1.31 1.70 -17.48
C LEU A 434 1.07 2.69 -16.33
N LYS A 435 1.74 2.52 -15.19
CA LYS A 435 1.64 3.41 -14.05
C LYS A 435 2.09 4.84 -14.37
N LYS A 436 3.23 4.98 -15.05
CA LYS A 436 3.74 6.29 -15.50
C LYS A 436 2.80 6.96 -16.49
N SER A 437 2.26 6.20 -17.45
CA SER A 437 1.31 6.73 -18.43
C SER A 437 -0.01 7.15 -17.76
N LYS A 438 -0.52 6.36 -16.84
CA LYS A 438 -1.73 6.70 -16.07
C LYS A 438 -1.52 7.97 -15.24
N ALA A 439 -0.34 8.15 -14.64
CA ALA A 439 0.02 9.37 -13.92
C ALA A 439 0.17 10.59 -14.87
N LYS A 440 0.76 10.41 -16.06
CA LYS A 440 0.86 11.44 -17.09
C LYS A 440 -0.55 11.91 -17.50
N TYR A 441 -1.42 10.97 -17.84
CA TYR A 441 -2.81 11.24 -18.21
C TYR A 441 -3.57 11.98 -17.09
N TYR A 442 -3.42 11.57 -15.83
CA TYR A 442 -4.02 12.27 -14.69
C TYR A 442 -3.57 13.74 -14.58
N ASN A 443 -2.27 14.01 -14.75
CA ASN A 443 -1.73 15.35 -14.67
C ASN A 443 -2.21 16.24 -15.82
N GLU A 444 -2.40 15.68 -17.02
CA GLU A 444 -2.96 16.39 -18.17
C GLU A 444 -4.43 16.75 -17.96
N GLN A 445 -5.22 15.84 -17.41
CA GLN A 445 -6.63 16.09 -17.05
C GLN A 445 -6.77 17.13 -15.92
N ALA A 446 -5.81 17.20 -15.01
CA ALA A 446 -5.81 18.15 -13.88
C ALA A 446 -5.21 19.53 -14.27
N ALA A 447 -4.57 19.65 -15.43
CA ALA A 447 -4.09 20.92 -15.92
C ALA A 447 -5.28 21.84 -16.27
N PRO A 448 -5.30 23.10 -15.83
CA PRO A 448 -6.33 24.02 -16.29
C PRO A 448 -6.26 24.08 -17.82
N THR A 449 -7.39 23.81 -18.47
CA THR A 449 -7.57 24.13 -19.89
C THR A 449 -7.35 25.62 -20.05
N GLY A 450 -6.19 26.04 -20.60
CA GLY A 450 -5.77 27.41 -20.80
C GLY A 450 -6.68 28.21 -21.71
#